data_7c2408c2a155ee1c6a7f63af6be0f545
#
_entry.id   7c2408c2a155ee1c6a7f63af6be0f545
#
_cell.length_a   1.000
_cell.length_b   1.000
_cell.length_c   1.000
_cell.angle_alpha   90.00
_cell.angle_beta   90.00
_cell.angle_gamma   90.00
#
_symmetry.space_group_name_H-M   'P 1'
#
loop_
_entity.id
_entity.type
_entity.pdbx_description
1 polymer ?
#
loop_
_entity_poly.entity_id
_entity_poly.type
_entity_poly.pdbx_seq_one_letter_code
_entity_poly.pdbx_strand_id
1 'polypeptide(L)'
;MTLFFFDPISDYGSRILMFQLSKRVEYGLIALRHMAMSAPSKVFSAKELSREYDIPYDLLAKVLQKLARTGIITSIQGVRGGYALTKNPRDLTVAQVIRMIEEEKPMIAECYVDGREGCDIFDLCTIRKPLGKVQRNLNVLFDKMTLSEII
;
A
#
# COMPACT_ATOMS: atom_id res chain seq x y z
N MET A 1 -21.45 -15.64 -28.64
CA MET A 1 -21.41 -16.12 -27.25
C MET A 1 -20.48 -15.18 -26.49
N THR A 2 -21.05 -14.11 -25.91
CA THR A 2 -20.30 -13.03 -25.30
C THR A 2 -20.07 -13.38 -23.84
N LEU A 3 -18.82 -13.70 -23.48
CA LEU A 3 -18.41 -13.90 -22.10
C LEU A 3 -18.49 -12.55 -21.37
N PHE A 4 -19.53 -12.37 -20.57
CA PHE A 4 -19.59 -11.33 -19.57
C PHE A 4 -18.48 -11.60 -18.54
N PHE A 5 -17.42 -10.80 -18.58
CA PHE A 5 -16.49 -10.68 -17.49
C PHE A 5 -17.25 -10.04 -16.33
N PHE A 6 -17.62 -10.86 -15.37
CA PHE A 6 -18.22 -10.42 -14.13
C PHE A 6 -17.12 -9.69 -13.32
N ASP A 7 -17.18 -8.38 -13.30
CA ASP A 7 -16.28 -7.58 -12.48
C ASP A 7 -16.85 -7.58 -11.04
N PRO A 8 -16.23 -8.32 -10.08
CA PRO A 8 -16.80 -8.47 -8.74
C PRO A 8 -16.74 -7.19 -7.90
N ILE A 9 -16.25 -6.08 -8.47
CA ILE A 9 -16.03 -4.83 -7.74
C ILE A 9 -17.17 -3.82 -8.01
N SER A 10 -18.03 -4.04 -9.03
CA SER A 10 -19.05 -3.04 -9.43
C SER A 10 -20.31 -3.00 -8.59
N ASP A 11 -20.51 -3.90 -7.61
CA ASP A 11 -21.74 -4.00 -6.83
C ASP A 11 -21.60 -3.63 -5.34
N TYR A 12 -20.59 -2.82 -4.98
CA TYR A 12 -20.48 -2.28 -3.61
C TYR A 12 -21.25 -0.96 -3.45
N GLY A 13 -22.56 -1.02 -3.64
CA GLY A 13 -23.48 0.10 -3.37
C GLY A 13 -23.70 0.43 -1.88
N SER A 14 -23.03 -0.26 -0.97
CA SER A 14 -22.96 0.09 0.46
C SER A 14 -21.51 0.15 0.89
N ARG A 15 -21.00 1.35 1.11
CA ARG A 15 -19.66 1.56 1.68
C ARG A 15 -19.62 1.02 3.11
N ILE A 16 -19.35 -0.26 3.24
CA ILE A 16 -18.83 -0.79 4.51
C ILE A 16 -17.35 -0.40 4.54
N LEU A 17 -17.07 0.79 5.10
CA LEU A 17 -15.70 1.28 5.33
C LEU A 17 -15.08 0.46 6.47
N MET A 18 -14.77 -0.82 6.24
CA MET A 18 -14.19 -1.67 7.28
C MET A 18 -12.66 -1.72 7.26
N PHE A 19 -12.06 -1.48 6.11
CA PHE A 19 -10.59 -1.45 5.98
C PHE A 19 -10.23 -0.65 4.74
N GLN A 20 -9.43 0.38 4.90
CA GLN A 20 -8.98 1.23 3.80
C GLN A 20 -7.48 1.46 3.91
N LEU A 21 -6.77 1.18 2.83
CA LEU A 21 -5.38 1.62 2.70
C LEU A 21 -5.36 3.14 2.55
N SER A 22 -4.37 3.80 3.13
CA SER A 22 -4.22 5.23 2.95
C SER A 22 -3.89 5.57 1.48
N LYS A 23 -4.23 6.78 1.06
CA LYS A 23 -3.87 7.27 -0.28
C LYS A 23 -2.35 7.24 -0.54
N ARG A 24 -1.53 7.37 0.50
CA ARG A 24 -0.07 7.24 0.38
C ARG A 24 0.33 5.83 -0.04
N VAL A 25 -0.26 4.82 0.60
CA VAL A 25 0.00 3.41 0.26
C VAL A 25 -0.51 3.09 -1.15
N GLU A 26 -1.74 3.51 -1.49
CA GLU A 26 -2.29 3.32 -2.83
C GLU A 26 -1.37 3.92 -3.90
N TYR A 27 -0.93 5.16 -3.73
CA TYR A 27 -0.05 5.84 -4.68
C TYR A 27 1.34 5.21 -4.75
N GLY A 28 1.86 4.73 -3.63
CA GLY A 28 3.10 3.96 -3.60
C GLY A 28 3.01 2.66 -4.38
N LEU A 29 1.93 1.90 -4.21
CA LEU A 29 1.66 0.67 -4.95
C LEU A 29 1.48 0.92 -6.45
N ILE A 30 0.77 1.99 -6.84
CA ILE A 30 0.62 2.40 -8.25
C ILE A 30 1.98 2.69 -8.87
N ALA A 31 2.82 3.48 -8.20
CA ALA A 31 4.15 3.82 -8.70
C ALA A 31 5.06 2.58 -8.83
N LEU A 32 5.08 1.73 -7.81
CA LEU A 32 5.88 0.48 -7.83
C LEU A 32 5.40 -0.48 -8.92
N ARG A 33 4.08 -0.60 -9.11
CA ARG A 33 3.51 -1.39 -10.20
C ARG A 33 3.95 -0.86 -11.56
N HIS A 34 3.84 0.44 -11.80
CA HIS A 34 4.28 1.06 -13.06
C HIS A 34 5.76 0.78 -13.35
N MET A 35 6.63 0.93 -12.33
CA MET A 35 8.05 0.64 -12.48
C MET A 35 8.30 -0.86 -12.74
N ALA A 36 7.59 -1.75 -12.07
CA ALA A 36 7.74 -3.20 -12.20
C ALA A 36 7.28 -3.73 -13.57
N MET A 37 6.25 -3.13 -14.16
CA MET A 37 5.75 -3.48 -15.50
C MET A 37 6.59 -2.89 -16.65
N SER A 38 7.51 -2.00 -16.31
CA SER A 38 8.37 -1.33 -17.29
C SER A 38 9.69 -2.09 -17.49
N ALA A 39 10.50 -1.67 -18.48
CA ALA A 39 11.82 -2.24 -18.70
C ALA A 39 12.68 -2.13 -17.42
N PRO A 40 13.52 -3.13 -17.13
CA PRO A 40 14.38 -3.11 -15.95
C PRO A 40 15.23 -1.82 -15.88
N SER A 41 15.32 -1.26 -14.68
CA SER A 41 16.09 -0.03 -14.40
C SER A 41 15.61 1.22 -15.14
N LYS A 42 14.43 1.20 -15.74
CA LYS A 42 13.83 2.40 -16.33
C LYS A 42 13.54 3.43 -15.24
N VAL A 43 13.92 4.68 -15.52
CA VAL A 43 13.80 5.81 -14.59
C VAL A 43 12.52 6.58 -14.87
N PHE A 44 11.79 6.94 -13.80
CA PHE A 44 10.57 7.70 -13.87
C PHE A 44 10.64 8.89 -12.91
N SER A 45 10.35 10.07 -13.39
CA SER A 45 10.25 11.23 -12.51
C SER A 45 8.90 11.21 -11.75
N ALA A 46 8.87 11.81 -10.56
CA ALA A 46 7.63 11.99 -9.81
C ALA A 46 6.58 12.78 -10.62
N LYS A 47 7.03 13.71 -11.46
CA LYS A 47 6.17 14.52 -12.32
C LYS A 47 5.50 13.71 -13.42
N GLU A 48 6.22 12.77 -14.05
CA GLU A 48 5.66 11.86 -15.05
C GLU A 48 4.58 10.98 -14.43
N LEU A 49 4.89 10.30 -13.32
CA LEU A 49 3.95 9.43 -12.62
C LEU A 49 2.72 10.20 -12.11
N SER A 50 2.93 11.41 -11.57
CA SER A 50 1.85 12.29 -11.12
C SER A 50 0.87 12.63 -12.25
N ARG A 51 1.39 12.94 -13.44
CA ARG A 51 0.56 13.24 -14.62
C ARG A 51 -0.13 12.00 -15.20
N GLU A 52 0.59 10.88 -15.25
CA GLU A 52 0.08 9.62 -15.81
C GLU A 52 -1.16 9.11 -15.05
N TYR A 53 -1.15 9.25 -13.73
CA TYR A 53 -2.18 8.72 -12.84
C TYR A 53 -3.06 9.77 -12.17
N ASP A 54 -2.91 11.05 -12.53
CA ASP A 54 -3.62 12.18 -11.91
C ASP A 54 -3.47 12.20 -10.37
N ILE A 55 -2.26 11.90 -9.88
CA ILE A 55 -1.93 11.88 -8.47
C ILE A 55 -1.32 13.23 -8.07
N PRO A 56 -1.71 13.82 -6.91
CA PRO A 56 -1.08 15.05 -6.41
C PRO A 56 0.44 14.91 -6.28
N TYR A 57 1.18 15.75 -7.00
CA TYR A 57 2.65 15.69 -7.11
C TYR A 57 3.34 15.67 -5.75
N ASP A 58 2.98 16.59 -4.85
CA ASP A 58 3.65 16.72 -3.54
C ASP A 58 3.49 15.49 -2.67
N LEU A 59 2.33 14.84 -2.75
CA LEU A 59 2.06 13.63 -2.01
C LEU A 59 2.84 12.44 -2.59
N LEU A 60 2.82 12.29 -3.91
CA LEU A 60 3.57 11.24 -4.59
C LEU A 60 5.08 11.40 -4.40
N ALA A 61 5.61 12.63 -4.49
CA ALA A 61 7.04 12.90 -4.28
C ALA A 61 7.50 12.49 -2.87
N LYS A 62 6.69 12.77 -1.83
CA LYS A 62 6.97 12.35 -0.45
C LYS A 62 6.97 10.83 -0.31
N VAL A 63 6.02 10.15 -0.95
CA VAL A 63 5.94 8.67 -0.95
C VAL A 63 7.18 8.07 -1.64
N LEU A 64 7.55 8.56 -2.82
CA LEU A 64 8.73 8.08 -3.55
C LEU A 64 10.03 8.34 -2.76
N GLN A 65 10.15 9.48 -2.07
CA GLN A 65 11.30 9.74 -1.19
C GLN A 65 11.36 8.73 -0.02
N LYS A 66 10.22 8.40 0.61
CA LYS A 66 10.19 7.37 1.65
C LYS A 66 10.64 6.01 1.09
N LEU A 67 10.10 5.59 -0.04
CA LEU A 67 10.47 4.33 -0.69
C LEU A 67 11.96 4.30 -1.10
N ALA A 68 12.53 5.41 -1.54
CA ALA A 68 13.95 5.51 -1.86
C ALA A 68 14.84 5.35 -0.62
N ARG A 69 14.46 5.92 0.52
CA ARG A 69 15.19 5.75 1.80
C ARG A 69 15.24 4.30 2.28
N THR A 70 14.28 3.48 1.91
CA THR A 70 14.22 2.06 2.28
C THR A 70 14.95 1.14 1.30
N GLY A 71 15.44 1.69 0.18
CA GLY A 71 16.15 0.94 -0.84
C GLY A 71 15.28 0.05 -1.74
N ILE A 72 13.95 0.23 -1.73
CA ILE A 72 13.06 -0.44 -2.69
C ILE A 72 13.22 0.16 -4.08
N ILE A 73 13.33 1.48 -4.14
CA ILE A 73 13.67 2.23 -5.34
C ILE A 73 14.94 3.03 -5.08
N THR A 74 15.64 3.39 -6.11
CA THR A 74 16.78 4.31 -6.04
C THR A 74 16.42 5.64 -6.69
N SER A 75 16.95 6.74 -6.14
CA SER A 75 16.84 8.05 -6.76
C SER A 75 18.05 8.30 -7.65
N ILE A 76 17.82 8.79 -8.86
CA ILE A 76 18.84 9.13 -9.85
C ILE A 76 18.83 10.63 -10.05
N GLN A 77 19.97 11.26 -9.84
CA GLN A 77 20.13 12.71 -9.96
C GLN A 77 20.36 13.11 -11.43
N GLY A 78 20.04 14.36 -11.75
CA GLY A 78 20.31 14.96 -13.06
C GLY A 78 19.07 15.38 -13.83
N VAL A 79 19.26 15.91 -15.03
CA VAL A 79 18.17 16.44 -15.89
C VAL A 79 17.16 15.36 -16.28
N ARG A 80 17.62 14.12 -16.43
CA ARG A 80 16.79 12.92 -16.68
C ARG A 80 16.68 12.05 -15.42
N GLY A 81 16.80 12.66 -14.25
CA GLY A 81 16.72 11.99 -12.98
C GLY A 81 15.29 11.57 -12.63
N GLY A 82 15.19 10.78 -11.57
CA GLY A 82 13.91 10.24 -11.08
C GLY A 82 14.15 9.03 -10.20
N TYR A 83 13.27 8.07 -10.30
CA TYR A 83 13.27 6.87 -9.48
C TYR A 83 13.25 5.62 -10.36
N ALA A 84 13.97 4.58 -9.94
CA ALA A 84 13.97 3.27 -10.57
C ALA A 84 13.80 2.18 -9.52
N LEU A 85 13.08 1.12 -9.86
CA LEU A 85 12.88 -0.03 -8.99
C LEU A 85 14.20 -0.81 -8.88
N THR A 86 14.63 -1.11 -7.65
CA THR A 86 15.86 -1.87 -7.37
C THR A 86 15.58 -3.29 -6.90
N LYS A 87 14.46 -3.49 -6.21
CA LYS A 87 14.06 -4.79 -5.69
C LYS A 87 13.22 -5.57 -6.70
N ASN A 88 13.41 -6.89 -6.72
CA ASN A 88 12.53 -7.75 -7.51
C ASN A 88 11.11 -7.72 -6.88
N PRO A 89 10.05 -7.50 -7.66
CA PRO A 89 8.67 -7.53 -7.17
C PRO A 89 8.26 -8.82 -6.45
N ARG A 90 8.92 -9.95 -6.76
CA ARG A 90 8.68 -11.25 -6.08
C ARG A 90 9.21 -11.29 -4.66
N ASP A 91 10.23 -10.47 -4.35
CA ASP A 91 10.87 -10.42 -3.04
C ASP A 91 10.33 -9.28 -2.16
N LEU A 92 9.32 -8.57 -2.65
CA LEU A 92 8.70 -7.43 -1.96
C LEU A 92 7.25 -7.75 -1.62
N THR A 93 6.93 -7.81 -0.32
CA THR A 93 5.55 -8.06 0.12
C THR A 93 4.75 -6.77 0.27
N VAL A 94 3.42 -6.89 0.15
CA VAL A 94 2.48 -5.77 0.38
C VAL A 94 2.66 -5.19 1.79
N ALA A 95 2.83 -6.06 2.79
CA ALA A 95 3.10 -5.62 4.16
C ALA A 95 4.38 -4.79 4.31
N GLN A 96 5.44 -5.15 3.56
CA GLN A 96 6.68 -4.35 3.56
C GLN A 96 6.43 -2.95 2.98
N VAL A 97 5.72 -2.86 1.84
CA VAL A 97 5.39 -1.55 1.24
C VAL A 97 4.58 -0.69 2.19
N ILE A 98 3.54 -1.27 2.83
CA ILE A 98 2.72 -0.55 3.82
C ILE A 98 3.59 -0.01 4.95
N ARG A 99 4.41 -0.86 5.58
CA ARG A 99 5.29 -0.48 6.71
C ARG A 99 6.32 0.60 6.36
N MET A 100 6.74 0.67 5.11
CA MET A 100 7.71 1.66 4.64
C MET A 100 7.09 3.03 4.34
N ILE A 101 5.82 3.04 3.97
CA ILE A 101 5.09 4.27 3.67
C ILE A 101 4.40 4.82 4.92
N GLU A 102 3.78 3.94 5.70
CA GLU A 102 3.12 4.30 6.95
C GLU A 102 4.03 4.00 8.15
N GLU A 103 4.08 4.91 9.09
CA GLU A 103 4.81 4.73 10.36
C GLU A 103 4.04 3.80 11.28
N GLU A 104 2.72 3.77 11.16
CA GLU A 104 1.81 2.95 11.94
C GLU A 104 1.34 1.73 11.13
N LYS A 105 1.15 0.61 11.82
CA LYS A 105 0.56 -0.58 11.21
C LYS A 105 -0.94 -0.35 11.01
N PRO A 106 -1.50 -0.72 9.86
CA PRO A 106 -2.95 -0.67 9.68
C PRO A 106 -3.63 -1.63 10.66
N MET A 107 -4.47 -1.09 11.52
CA MET A 107 -5.21 -1.83 12.53
C MET A 107 -6.70 -1.75 12.27
N ILE A 108 -7.43 -2.83 12.53
CA ILE A 108 -8.88 -2.90 12.34
C ILE A 108 -9.68 -2.27 13.49
N ALA A 109 -9.03 -1.99 14.61
CA ALA A 109 -9.65 -1.37 15.78
C ALA A 109 -8.63 -0.52 16.54
N GLU A 110 -9.06 0.63 17.04
CA GLU A 110 -8.23 1.59 17.76
C GLU A 110 -7.58 1.00 19.02
N CYS A 111 -8.26 0.09 19.71
CA CYS A 111 -7.72 -0.57 20.89
C CYS A 111 -6.44 -1.41 20.64
N TYR A 112 -6.08 -1.67 19.38
CA TYR A 112 -4.80 -2.29 19.01
C TYR A 112 -3.68 -1.27 18.77
N VAL A 113 -4.01 0.01 18.66
CA VAL A 113 -3.06 1.12 18.53
C VAL A 113 -2.80 1.71 19.90
N ASP A 114 -3.83 2.22 20.56
CA ASP A 114 -3.74 3.00 21.80
C ASP A 114 -3.99 2.17 23.05
N GLY A 115 -4.32 0.89 22.90
CA GLY A 115 -4.57 0.00 24.01
C GLY A 115 -5.78 0.43 24.86
N ARG A 116 -5.58 0.44 26.19
CA ARG A 116 -6.64 0.82 27.12
C ARG A 116 -7.03 2.29 27.03
N GLU A 117 -6.08 3.18 26.74
CA GLU A 117 -6.31 4.62 26.68
C GLU A 117 -7.19 5.04 25.48
N GLY A 118 -7.16 4.26 24.39
CA GLY A 118 -7.95 4.50 23.19
C GLY A 118 -9.36 3.89 23.21
N CYS A 119 -9.84 3.28 24.32
CA CYS A 119 -11.11 2.56 24.29
C CYS A 119 -11.79 2.50 25.65
N ASP A 120 -12.91 3.19 25.80
CA ASP A 120 -13.67 3.28 27.05
C ASP A 120 -14.20 1.92 27.56
N ILE A 121 -14.45 0.97 26.66
CA ILE A 121 -14.98 -0.37 27.00
C ILE A 121 -13.91 -1.45 26.98
N PHE A 122 -12.63 -1.09 26.99
CA PHE A 122 -11.50 -2.01 26.80
C PHE A 122 -11.55 -3.26 27.71
N ASP A 123 -11.87 -3.09 28.99
CA ASP A 123 -11.91 -4.19 29.96
C ASP A 123 -13.17 -5.07 29.84
N LEU A 124 -14.25 -4.51 29.35
CA LEU A 124 -15.55 -5.18 29.20
C LEU A 124 -15.78 -5.70 27.74
N CYS A 125 -14.87 -5.37 26.83
CA CYS A 125 -15.04 -5.67 25.41
C CYS A 125 -14.92 -7.17 25.11
N THR A 126 -16.04 -7.79 24.75
CA THR A 126 -16.12 -9.22 24.41
C THR A 126 -15.58 -9.53 23.01
N ILE A 127 -15.57 -8.54 22.10
CA ILE A 127 -15.15 -8.72 20.69
C ILE A 127 -13.65 -8.48 20.46
N ARG A 128 -12.92 -7.88 21.40
CA ARG A 128 -11.49 -7.58 21.26
C ARG A 128 -10.65 -8.80 20.88
N LYS A 129 -10.80 -9.92 21.62
CA LYS A 129 -10.04 -11.15 21.33
C LYS A 129 -10.40 -11.75 19.95
N PRO A 130 -11.69 -11.86 19.56
CA PRO A 130 -12.07 -12.27 18.20
C PRO A 130 -11.50 -11.36 17.11
N LEU A 131 -11.58 -10.02 17.26
CA LEU A 131 -10.99 -9.08 16.31
C LEU A 131 -9.46 -9.22 16.21
N GLY A 132 -8.78 -9.56 17.30
CA GLY A 132 -7.35 -9.87 17.27
C GLY A 132 -7.01 -11.07 16.37
N LYS A 133 -7.91 -12.05 16.26
CA LYS A 133 -7.74 -13.16 15.30
C LYS A 133 -7.87 -12.67 13.85
N VAL A 134 -8.85 -11.79 13.58
CA VAL A 134 -9.02 -11.18 12.25
C VAL A 134 -7.79 -10.35 11.89
N GLN A 135 -7.29 -9.50 12.80
CA GLN A 135 -6.07 -8.71 12.59
C GLN A 135 -4.87 -9.59 12.25
N ARG A 136 -4.66 -10.68 12.98
CA ARG A 136 -3.55 -11.62 12.68
C ARG A 136 -3.69 -12.23 11.28
N ASN A 137 -4.89 -12.63 10.88
CA ASN A 137 -5.13 -13.19 9.56
C ASN A 137 -4.84 -12.19 8.44
N LEU A 138 -5.24 -10.93 8.61
CA LEU A 138 -4.91 -9.84 7.67
C LEU A 138 -3.40 -9.60 7.59
N ASN A 139 -2.71 -9.58 8.73
CA ASN A 139 -1.26 -9.44 8.74
C ASN A 139 -0.57 -10.57 7.98
N VAL A 140 -0.99 -11.82 8.23
CA VAL A 140 -0.44 -12.99 7.52
C VAL A 140 -0.71 -12.91 6.01
N LEU A 141 -1.89 -12.46 5.61
CA LEU A 141 -2.22 -12.25 4.19
C LEU A 141 -1.26 -11.26 3.54
N PHE A 142 -1.09 -10.06 4.13
CA PHE A 142 -0.21 -9.04 3.59
C PHE A 142 1.28 -9.39 3.68
N ASP A 143 1.70 -10.17 4.68
CA ASP A 143 3.09 -10.64 4.80
C ASP A 143 3.42 -11.72 3.75
N LYS A 144 2.43 -12.45 3.24
CA LYS A 144 2.63 -13.48 2.20
C LYS A 144 2.46 -12.94 0.78
N MET A 145 1.54 -12.00 0.59
CA MET A 145 1.23 -11.45 -0.74
C MET A 145 2.38 -10.60 -1.24
N THR A 146 2.96 -10.98 -2.37
CA THR A 146 4.05 -10.24 -3.01
C THR A 146 3.54 -9.17 -3.95
N LEU A 147 4.39 -8.18 -4.24
CA LEU A 147 4.07 -7.14 -5.22
C LEU A 147 3.80 -7.76 -6.61
N SER A 148 4.51 -8.84 -6.97
CA SER A 148 4.32 -9.54 -8.24
C SER A 148 2.94 -10.19 -8.40
N GLU A 149 2.23 -10.45 -7.31
CA GLU A 149 0.87 -11.04 -7.35
C GLU A 149 -0.24 -9.98 -7.54
N ILE A 150 0.09 -8.70 -7.38
CA ILE A 150 -0.85 -7.58 -7.56
C ILE A 150 -0.50 -6.66 -8.74
N ILE A 151 0.48 -7.07 -9.57
CA ILE A 151 0.90 -6.37 -10.79
C ILE A 151 0.06 -6.81 -11.99
#